data_2bdad1cae29e2635989c687d38fcf24f
#
_entry.id   2bdad1cae29e2635989c687d38fcf24f
#
_cell.length_a   1.000
_cell.length_b   1.000
_cell.length_c   1.000
_cell.angle_alpha   90.00
_cell.angle_beta   90.00
_cell.angle_gamma   90.00
#
_symmetry.space_group_name_H-M   'P 1'
#
loop_
_entity.id
_entity.type
_entity.pdbx_description
1 polymer ?
#
loop_
_entity_poly.entity_id
_entity_poly.type
_entity_poly.pdbx_seq_one_letter_code
_entity_poly.pdbx_strand_id
1 'polypeptide(L)'
;MKRSVASLSVVLCLNLCLAGCQSVGDKTASLSVIYGATAVLSMLVLGGYGLFVKKKDGWLLLLLSSVVTVNGGYWYLALSHTLDHALMANRIAYLGSVLLPLSMFMIILKVTNTTYKKWLPGMLFAISGLVFLVAASPGILDVYYKEVSFAIVNGVTALDKVYGPLHPLYLFFLLVYFSVMVAAIIQSAVNKTIDTTTHAIILAVAVFVNIGVWLIEQLANIEFEMLSVSYIISELFLLGVNLVAGENKRLKQLVKEAEISKKITALDASAPDRAITPTENTVAVDQKQIDLFLTGLEHLTQTEKRIFDAYIARFTTKEVLASLNIKENTLKFHNKNIYSKLGVSSRKELLEIYKQMKALSPTDSEAAQN
;
A
#
# COMPACT_ATOMS: atom_id res chain seq x y z
N MET A 1 -3.89 -4.66 -20.31
CA MET A 1 -5.11 -3.97 -19.91
C MET A 1 -5.03 -3.09 -18.65
N LYS A 2 -4.39 -3.51 -17.52
CA LYS A 2 -4.33 -2.68 -16.28
C LYS A 2 -3.46 -1.41 -16.37
N ARG A 3 -2.41 -1.37 -17.19
CA ARG A 3 -1.57 -0.17 -17.42
C ARG A 3 -2.27 0.89 -18.28
N SER A 4 -3.16 0.48 -19.17
CA SER A 4 -3.91 1.37 -20.06
C SER A 4 -4.99 2.17 -19.33
N VAL A 5 -5.60 1.61 -18.28
CA VAL A 5 -6.65 2.30 -17.51
C VAL A 5 -6.05 3.40 -16.61
N ALA A 6 -4.87 3.17 -16.01
CA ALA A 6 -4.20 4.17 -15.19
C ALA A 6 -3.72 5.37 -16.03
N SER A 7 -3.17 5.12 -17.24
CA SER A 7 -2.78 6.21 -18.15
C SER A 7 -4.00 6.95 -18.71
N LEU A 8 -5.11 6.27 -18.94
CA LEU A 8 -6.36 6.91 -19.41
C LEU A 8 -6.94 7.83 -18.32
N SER A 9 -6.90 7.43 -17.06
CA SER A 9 -7.37 8.25 -15.94
C SER A 9 -6.52 9.52 -15.78
N VAL A 10 -5.19 9.44 -15.88
CA VAL A 10 -4.29 10.58 -15.80
C VAL A 10 -4.51 11.56 -16.97
N VAL A 11 -4.70 11.03 -18.18
CA VAL A 11 -4.98 11.84 -19.37
C VAL A 11 -6.37 12.49 -19.27
N LEU A 12 -7.37 11.79 -18.76
CA LEU A 12 -8.72 12.33 -18.54
C LEU A 12 -8.70 13.45 -17.47
N CYS A 13 -7.92 13.27 -16.40
CA CYS A 13 -7.74 14.29 -15.35
C CYS A 13 -7.02 15.53 -15.88
N LEU A 14 -5.96 15.37 -16.67
CA LEU A 14 -5.26 16.48 -17.32
C LEU A 14 -6.18 17.23 -18.30
N ASN A 15 -6.99 16.53 -19.07
CA ASN A 15 -7.94 17.16 -20.00
C ASN A 15 -9.08 17.87 -19.26
N LEU A 16 -9.59 17.36 -18.13
CA LEU A 16 -10.58 18.06 -17.30
C LEU A 16 -10.01 19.33 -16.66
N CYS A 17 -8.75 19.30 -16.19
CA CYS A 17 -8.06 20.49 -15.71
C CYS A 17 -7.82 21.52 -16.82
N LEU A 18 -7.47 21.08 -18.04
CA LEU A 18 -7.23 21.95 -19.18
C LEU A 18 -8.54 22.49 -19.79
N ALA A 19 -9.63 21.72 -19.79
CA ALA A 19 -10.94 22.17 -20.25
C ALA A 19 -11.54 23.26 -19.32
N GLY A 20 -11.26 23.21 -18.01
CA GLY A 20 -11.60 24.24 -17.05
C GLY A 20 -10.91 25.60 -17.34
N CYS A 21 -9.75 25.59 -18.02
CA CYS A 21 -9.02 26.80 -18.40
C CYS A 21 -9.51 27.45 -19.68
N GLN A 22 -10.36 26.83 -20.49
CA GLN A 22 -10.77 27.36 -21.81
C GLN A 22 -12.12 28.11 -21.84
N SER A 23 -12.92 28.10 -20.75
CA SER A 23 -14.16 28.88 -20.72
C SER A 23 -13.92 30.28 -20.16
N VAL A 24 -13.21 31.12 -20.94
CA VAL A 24 -12.94 32.52 -20.63
C VAL A 24 -14.13 33.39 -21.10
N GLY A 25 -15.27 33.27 -20.39
CA GLY A 25 -16.44 34.14 -20.65
C GLY A 25 -17.12 34.60 -19.37
N ASP A 26 -17.07 33.78 -18.31
CA ASP A 26 -17.68 34.10 -17.02
C ASP A 26 -16.74 33.62 -15.88
N LYS A 27 -15.94 34.55 -15.35
CA LYS A 27 -14.95 34.24 -14.28
C LYS A 27 -15.59 33.60 -13.07
N THR A 28 -16.87 33.82 -12.84
CA THR A 28 -17.64 33.38 -11.68
C THR A 28 -17.97 31.88 -11.71
N ALA A 29 -18.34 31.35 -12.89
CA ALA A 29 -18.62 29.94 -13.08
C ALA A 29 -17.35 29.08 -13.03
N SER A 30 -16.18 29.68 -13.33
CA SER A 30 -14.90 28.96 -13.43
C SER A 30 -14.37 28.45 -12.09
N LEU A 31 -14.40 29.24 -11.02
CA LEU A 31 -13.82 28.86 -9.71
C LEU A 31 -14.63 27.78 -9.00
N SER A 32 -15.96 27.88 -8.98
CA SER A 32 -16.83 26.83 -8.39
C SER A 32 -16.69 25.49 -9.11
N VAL A 33 -16.53 25.53 -10.45
CA VAL A 33 -16.29 24.32 -11.26
C VAL A 33 -14.95 23.69 -10.94
N ILE A 34 -13.89 24.48 -10.71
CA ILE A 34 -12.58 23.97 -10.34
C ILE A 34 -12.64 23.25 -8.99
N TYR A 35 -13.25 23.87 -7.96
CA TYR A 35 -13.41 23.22 -6.65
C TYR A 35 -14.28 21.96 -6.74
N GLY A 36 -15.35 21.96 -7.53
CA GLY A 36 -16.16 20.78 -7.80
C GLY A 36 -15.37 19.67 -8.50
N ALA A 37 -14.61 20.02 -9.54
CA ALA A 37 -13.77 19.06 -10.26
C ALA A 37 -12.69 18.43 -9.38
N THR A 38 -12.02 19.22 -8.52
CA THR A 38 -11.01 18.70 -7.58
C THR A 38 -11.63 17.79 -6.53
N ALA A 39 -12.83 18.13 -6.01
CA ALA A 39 -13.54 17.28 -5.07
C ALA A 39 -13.97 15.95 -5.70
N VAL A 40 -14.53 15.96 -6.91
CA VAL A 40 -14.91 14.74 -7.63
C VAL A 40 -13.67 13.90 -7.96
N LEU A 41 -12.58 14.52 -8.39
CA LEU A 41 -11.35 13.81 -8.72
C LEU A 41 -10.76 13.10 -7.50
N SER A 42 -10.68 13.77 -6.35
CA SER A 42 -10.20 13.15 -5.11
C SER A 42 -11.11 12.00 -4.64
N MET A 43 -12.44 12.11 -4.82
CA MET A 43 -13.37 11.00 -4.56
C MET A 43 -13.11 9.81 -5.50
N LEU A 44 -12.84 10.05 -6.78
CA LEU A 44 -12.52 9.00 -7.75
C LEU A 44 -11.21 8.29 -7.41
N VAL A 45 -10.19 9.02 -6.96
CA VAL A 45 -8.91 8.44 -6.52
C VAL A 45 -9.11 7.58 -5.27
N LEU A 46 -9.82 8.08 -4.26
CA LEU A 46 -10.16 7.32 -3.04
C LEU A 46 -10.97 6.06 -3.37
N GLY A 47 -12.01 6.18 -4.20
CA GLY A 47 -12.85 5.06 -4.65
C GLY A 47 -12.04 4.04 -5.45
N GLY A 48 -11.23 4.49 -6.38
CA GLY A 48 -10.32 3.64 -7.16
C GLY A 48 -9.33 2.89 -6.26
N TYR A 49 -8.70 3.58 -5.30
CA TYR A 49 -7.85 2.92 -4.32
C TYR A 49 -8.60 1.86 -3.51
N GLY A 50 -9.83 2.19 -3.06
CA GLY A 50 -10.70 1.28 -2.31
C GLY A 50 -11.10 0.02 -3.09
N LEU A 51 -11.35 0.14 -4.40
CA LEU A 51 -11.83 -0.95 -5.24
C LEU A 51 -10.69 -1.82 -5.81
N PHE A 52 -9.59 -1.20 -6.25
CA PHE A 52 -8.55 -1.90 -7.02
C PHE A 52 -7.38 -2.39 -6.17
N VAL A 53 -7.12 -1.79 -5.00
CA VAL A 53 -6.00 -2.17 -4.14
C VAL A 53 -6.44 -3.20 -3.10
N LYS A 54 -5.93 -4.45 -3.24
CA LYS A 54 -6.29 -5.57 -2.35
C LYS A 54 -5.75 -5.42 -0.92
N LYS A 55 -4.50 -4.96 -0.77
CA LYS A 55 -3.88 -4.68 0.54
C LYS A 55 -3.88 -3.18 0.76
N LYS A 56 -4.85 -2.70 1.51
CA LYS A 56 -5.01 -1.28 1.80
C LYS A 56 -4.02 -0.84 2.89
N ASP A 57 -3.42 0.32 2.66
CA ASP A 57 -2.61 1.01 3.66
C ASP A 57 -3.48 1.99 4.42
N GLY A 58 -3.55 1.86 5.76
CA GLY A 58 -4.38 2.72 6.59
C GLY A 58 -3.96 4.20 6.55
N TRP A 59 -2.64 4.48 6.46
CA TRP A 59 -2.15 5.86 6.39
C TRP A 59 -2.43 6.50 5.03
N LEU A 60 -2.30 5.73 3.94
CA LEU A 60 -2.67 6.20 2.62
C LEU A 60 -4.19 6.40 2.51
N LEU A 61 -5.00 5.52 3.10
CA LEU A 61 -6.44 5.70 3.16
C LEU A 61 -6.81 6.98 3.92
N LEU A 62 -6.14 7.26 5.04
CA LEU A 62 -6.33 8.49 5.80
C LEU A 62 -5.94 9.72 4.95
N LEU A 63 -4.81 9.68 4.23
CA LEU A 63 -4.39 10.74 3.32
C LEU A 63 -5.46 11.03 2.27
N LEU A 64 -5.88 9.99 1.52
CA LEU A 64 -6.89 10.12 0.46
C LEU A 64 -8.22 10.67 1.00
N SER A 65 -8.65 10.19 2.18
CA SER A 65 -9.86 10.69 2.85
C SER A 65 -9.71 12.15 3.29
N SER A 66 -8.51 12.54 3.75
CA SER A 66 -8.22 13.93 4.14
C SER A 66 -8.30 14.88 2.96
N VAL A 67 -7.75 14.49 1.79
CA VAL A 67 -7.83 15.29 0.55
C VAL A 67 -9.28 15.45 0.09
N VAL A 68 -10.08 14.37 0.11
CA VAL A 68 -11.52 14.44 -0.18
C VAL A 68 -12.23 15.40 0.77
N THR A 69 -11.89 15.38 2.06
CA THR A 69 -12.52 16.24 3.08
C THR A 69 -12.15 17.71 2.83
N VAL A 70 -10.88 18.02 2.52
CA VAL A 70 -10.44 19.39 2.20
C VAL A 70 -11.15 19.91 0.96
N ASN A 71 -11.05 19.18 -0.15
CA ASN A 71 -11.64 19.60 -1.43
C ASN A 71 -13.16 19.69 -1.36
N GLY A 72 -13.82 18.79 -0.62
CA GLY A 72 -15.24 18.85 -0.34
C GLY A 72 -15.62 20.08 0.50
N GLY A 73 -14.78 20.45 1.49
CA GLY A 73 -14.93 21.66 2.27
C GLY A 73 -14.84 22.93 1.42
N TYR A 74 -13.85 23.06 0.55
CA TYR A 74 -13.72 24.19 -0.36
C TYR A 74 -14.86 24.26 -1.37
N TRP A 75 -15.30 23.12 -1.92
CA TRP A 75 -16.45 23.08 -2.81
C TRP A 75 -17.75 23.51 -2.07
N TYR A 76 -17.96 23.02 -0.86
CA TYR A 76 -19.08 23.43 -0.03
C TYR A 76 -19.02 24.93 0.32
N LEU A 77 -17.84 25.48 0.61
CA LEU A 77 -17.65 26.90 0.84
C LEU A 77 -18.06 27.71 -0.41
N ALA A 78 -17.59 27.30 -1.58
CA ALA A 78 -17.90 27.97 -2.85
C ALA A 78 -19.40 27.99 -3.19
N LEU A 79 -20.17 27.01 -2.69
CA LEU A 79 -21.62 26.88 -2.87
C LEU A 79 -22.43 27.47 -1.71
N SER A 80 -21.79 27.97 -0.66
CA SER A 80 -22.48 28.52 0.52
C SER A 80 -23.15 29.83 0.20
N HIS A 81 -24.33 30.05 0.79
CA HIS A 81 -25.10 31.29 0.63
C HIS A 81 -25.31 32.03 1.97
N THR A 82 -24.82 31.49 3.06
CA THR A 82 -24.91 32.06 4.41
C THR A 82 -23.59 31.95 5.13
N LEU A 83 -23.35 32.83 6.10
CA LEU A 83 -22.14 32.79 6.92
C LEU A 83 -22.03 31.48 7.69
N ASP A 84 -23.13 30.94 8.24
CA ASP A 84 -23.12 29.69 9.01
C ASP A 84 -22.68 28.49 8.15
N HIS A 85 -23.18 28.39 6.90
CA HIS A 85 -22.76 27.36 5.94
C HIS A 85 -21.30 27.54 5.53
N ALA A 86 -20.87 28.77 5.31
CA ALA A 86 -19.48 29.08 4.98
C ALA A 86 -18.51 28.71 6.13
N LEU A 87 -18.89 28.99 7.38
CA LEU A 87 -18.14 28.59 8.57
C LEU A 87 -18.10 27.06 8.74
N MET A 88 -19.22 26.36 8.49
CA MET A 88 -19.25 24.89 8.53
C MET A 88 -18.34 24.30 7.45
N ALA A 89 -18.39 24.82 6.23
CA ALA A 89 -17.54 24.42 5.14
C ALA A 89 -16.06 24.63 5.47
N ASN A 90 -15.69 25.75 6.06
CA ASN A 90 -14.35 26.06 6.53
C ASN A 90 -13.88 25.07 7.62
N ARG A 91 -14.75 24.68 8.56
CA ARG A 91 -14.45 23.66 9.57
C ARG A 91 -14.19 22.30 8.95
N ILE A 92 -14.98 21.90 7.93
CA ILE A 92 -14.76 20.66 7.18
C ILE A 92 -13.41 20.70 6.47
N ALA A 93 -13.06 21.81 5.80
CA ALA A 93 -11.78 21.98 5.17
C ALA A 93 -10.61 21.86 6.16
N TYR A 94 -10.68 22.52 7.32
CA TYR A 94 -9.65 22.41 8.35
C TYR A 94 -9.52 21.00 8.94
N LEU A 95 -10.63 20.25 9.09
CA LEU A 95 -10.57 18.86 9.54
C LEU A 95 -9.67 18.01 8.60
N GLY A 96 -9.86 18.12 7.32
CA GLY A 96 -8.98 17.44 6.35
C GLY A 96 -7.56 17.99 6.40
N SER A 97 -7.39 19.31 6.47
CA SER A 97 -6.10 20.00 6.43
C SER A 97 -5.17 19.66 7.61
N VAL A 98 -5.70 19.37 8.81
CA VAL A 98 -4.87 18.95 9.95
C VAL A 98 -4.49 17.46 9.89
N LEU A 99 -5.31 16.62 9.26
CA LEU A 99 -5.02 15.19 9.12
C LEU A 99 -4.09 14.88 7.95
N LEU A 100 -4.02 15.76 6.95
CA LEU A 100 -3.21 15.59 5.76
C LEU A 100 -1.70 15.53 6.06
N PRO A 101 -1.07 16.51 6.75
CA PRO A 101 0.36 16.45 7.07
C PRO A 101 0.70 15.30 8.02
N LEU A 102 -0.21 14.92 8.94
CA LEU A 102 -0.06 13.75 9.80
C LEU A 102 0.03 12.47 8.98
N SER A 103 -0.94 12.24 8.10
CA SER A 103 -0.98 11.03 7.26
C SER A 103 0.23 10.96 6.32
N MET A 104 0.61 12.09 5.73
CA MET A 104 1.79 12.21 4.87
C MET A 104 3.08 11.86 5.62
N PHE A 105 3.27 12.38 6.83
CA PHE A 105 4.42 12.06 7.67
C PHE A 105 4.49 10.57 8.02
N MET A 106 3.37 9.96 8.39
CA MET A 106 3.32 8.53 8.69
C MET A 106 3.62 7.64 7.47
N ILE A 107 3.20 8.07 6.26
CA ILE A 107 3.59 7.40 5.01
C ILE A 107 5.09 7.52 4.77
N ILE A 108 5.67 8.70 4.99
CA ILE A 108 7.12 8.92 4.85
C ILE A 108 7.88 7.99 5.80
N LEU A 109 7.54 7.94 7.10
CA LEU A 109 8.17 7.03 8.07
C LEU A 109 8.10 5.57 7.63
N LYS A 110 6.97 5.16 7.05
CA LYS A 110 6.78 3.81 6.54
C LYS A 110 7.63 3.51 5.30
N VAL A 111 7.68 4.42 4.33
CA VAL A 111 8.46 4.26 3.09
C VAL A 111 9.96 4.29 3.37
N THR A 112 10.38 5.11 4.33
CA THR A 112 11.78 5.22 4.76
C THR A 112 12.21 4.09 5.71
N ASN A 113 11.32 3.13 6.03
CA ASN A 113 11.53 2.06 7.00
C ASN A 113 12.01 2.60 8.38
N THR A 114 11.61 3.82 8.74
CA THR A 114 11.94 4.42 10.03
C THR A 114 11.08 3.81 11.13
N THR A 115 11.71 3.26 12.16
CA THR A 115 11.01 2.70 13.33
C THR A 115 10.57 3.83 14.26
N TYR A 116 9.35 3.73 14.76
CA TYR A 116 8.78 4.70 15.71
C TYR A 116 8.06 3.99 16.86
N LYS A 117 7.94 4.69 17.98
CA LYS A 117 7.25 4.16 19.18
C LYS A 117 5.72 4.11 18.94
N LYS A 118 5.05 3.10 19.50
CA LYS A 118 3.61 2.85 19.30
C LYS A 118 2.70 4.03 19.72
N TRP A 119 3.14 4.87 20.63
CA TRP A 119 2.38 6.02 21.11
C TRP A 119 2.43 7.23 20.14
N LEU A 120 3.43 7.28 19.23
CA LEU A 120 3.61 8.41 18.30
C LEU A 120 2.35 8.76 17.50
N PRO A 121 1.67 7.83 16.82
CA PRO A 121 0.46 8.17 16.07
C PRO A 121 -0.63 8.80 16.96
N GLY A 122 -0.84 8.26 18.17
CA GLY A 122 -1.81 8.80 19.11
C GLY A 122 -1.51 10.22 19.53
N MET A 123 -0.24 10.53 19.80
CA MET A 123 0.21 11.89 20.10
C MET A 123 -0.04 12.84 18.91
N LEU A 124 0.30 12.41 17.69
CA LEU A 124 0.10 13.23 16.49
C LEU A 124 -1.38 13.50 16.23
N PHE A 125 -2.26 12.51 16.43
CA PHE A 125 -3.72 12.73 16.38
C PHE A 125 -4.20 13.71 17.44
N ALA A 126 -3.68 13.64 18.67
CA ALA A 126 -4.06 14.58 19.74
C ALA A 126 -3.63 16.02 19.40
N ILE A 127 -2.39 16.22 18.89
CA ILE A 127 -1.90 17.52 18.45
C ILE A 127 -2.76 18.05 17.29
N SER A 128 -3.02 17.24 16.27
CA SER A 128 -3.86 17.62 15.12
C SER A 128 -5.28 17.97 15.58
N GLY A 129 -5.84 17.22 16.54
CA GLY A 129 -7.15 17.51 17.12
C GLY A 129 -7.19 18.85 17.88
N LEU A 130 -6.15 19.17 18.66
CA LEU A 130 -6.07 20.47 19.34
C LEU A 130 -5.96 21.63 18.35
N VAL A 131 -5.12 21.50 17.31
CA VAL A 131 -5.02 22.52 16.27
C VAL A 131 -6.33 22.67 15.49
N PHE A 132 -7.01 21.55 15.21
CA PHE A 132 -8.32 21.56 14.58
C PHE A 132 -9.35 22.33 15.43
N LEU A 133 -9.42 22.08 16.74
CA LEU A 133 -10.37 22.77 17.63
C LEU A 133 -10.15 24.29 17.61
N VAL A 134 -8.88 24.74 17.58
CA VAL A 134 -8.56 26.15 17.47
C VAL A 134 -8.95 26.70 16.09
N ALA A 135 -8.60 26.01 15.00
CA ALA A 135 -8.92 26.46 13.65
C ALA A 135 -10.41 26.41 13.31
N ALA A 136 -11.18 25.54 13.99
CA ALA A 136 -12.63 25.41 13.85
C ALA A 136 -13.43 26.38 14.75
N SER A 137 -12.77 27.15 15.61
CA SER A 137 -13.39 28.05 16.58
C SER A 137 -14.11 29.30 16.00
N PRO A 138 -13.82 29.79 14.77
CA PRO A 138 -14.49 30.95 14.20
C PRO A 138 -16.05 30.87 14.28
N GLY A 139 -16.68 31.96 14.69
CA GLY A 139 -18.12 32.01 14.95
C GLY A 139 -18.54 31.48 16.33
N ILE A 140 -17.61 30.93 17.14
CA ILE A 140 -17.80 30.49 18.51
C ILE A 140 -16.87 31.27 19.45
N LEU A 141 -15.58 31.36 19.08
CA LEU A 141 -14.52 32.05 19.82
C LEU A 141 -13.68 32.90 18.85
N ASP A 142 -13.36 34.13 19.25
CA ASP A 142 -12.61 35.10 18.44
C ASP A 142 -11.08 34.91 18.56
N VAL A 143 -10.61 33.65 18.73
CA VAL A 143 -9.22 33.35 18.99
C VAL A 143 -8.44 33.04 17.70
N TYR A 144 -9.07 32.39 16.72
CA TYR A 144 -8.44 32.05 15.44
C TYR A 144 -8.71 33.12 14.37
N TYR A 145 -9.97 33.55 14.21
CA TYR A 145 -10.35 34.78 13.52
C TYR A 145 -10.99 35.71 14.56
N LYS A 146 -10.56 36.97 14.54
CA LYS A 146 -11.13 38.01 15.40
C LYS A 146 -12.50 38.43 14.87
N GLU A 147 -12.60 38.59 13.57
CA GLU A 147 -13.83 38.90 12.87
C GLU A 147 -13.88 38.05 11.60
N VAL A 148 -15.05 37.60 11.20
CA VAL A 148 -15.29 36.87 9.97
C VAL A 148 -16.62 37.30 9.38
N SER A 149 -16.59 37.64 8.10
CA SER A 149 -17.79 38.04 7.35
C SER A 149 -17.95 37.26 6.08
N PHE A 150 -19.16 37.21 5.57
CA PHE A 150 -19.49 36.59 4.30
C PHE A 150 -19.11 37.54 3.18
N ALA A 151 -18.31 37.09 2.22
CA ALA A 151 -17.91 37.82 1.05
C ALA A 151 -18.17 37.00 -0.22
N ILE A 152 -18.37 37.69 -1.33
CA ILE A 152 -18.41 37.09 -2.65
C ILE A 152 -17.23 37.66 -3.45
N VAL A 153 -16.26 36.78 -3.76
CA VAL A 153 -15.06 37.14 -4.52
C VAL A 153 -15.10 36.39 -5.85
N ASN A 154 -15.06 37.14 -6.95
CA ASN A 154 -15.16 36.55 -8.29
C ASN A 154 -16.39 35.64 -8.48
N GLY A 155 -17.52 35.98 -7.84
CA GLY A 155 -18.78 35.22 -7.92
C GLY A 155 -18.84 33.92 -7.12
N VAL A 156 -17.82 33.66 -6.30
CA VAL A 156 -17.75 32.49 -5.40
C VAL A 156 -17.75 32.99 -3.97
N THR A 157 -18.41 32.26 -3.09
CA THR A 157 -18.40 32.55 -1.67
C THR A 157 -17.01 32.37 -1.07
N ALA A 158 -16.55 33.40 -0.40
CA ALA A 158 -15.33 33.41 0.41
C ALA A 158 -15.64 33.96 1.80
N LEU A 159 -14.73 33.73 2.74
CA LEU A 159 -14.76 34.34 4.05
C LEU A 159 -13.77 35.49 4.08
N ASP A 160 -14.25 36.71 4.33
CA ASP A 160 -13.40 37.84 4.70
C ASP A 160 -13.03 37.70 6.19
N LYS A 161 -11.72 37.69 6.46
CA LYS A 161 -11.18 37.22 7.74
C LYS A 161 -10.23 38.25 8.34
N VAL A 162 -10.53 38.68 9.56
CA VAL A 162 -9.56 39.38 10.40
C VAL A 162 -8.89 38.34 11.33
N TYR A 163 -7.61 38.17 11.18
CA TYR A 163 -6.89 37.11 11.90
C TYR A 163 -6.80 37.39 13.41
N GLY A 164 -7.06 36.36 14.20
CA GLY A 164 -6.96 36.37 15.65
C GLY A 164 -5.57 35.99 16.18
N PRO A 165 -5.38 36.05 17.51
CA PRO A 165 -4.07 35.80 18.13
C PRO A 165 -3.55 34.38 17.96
N LEU A 166 -4.40 33.39 17.76
CA LEU A 166 -4.00 31.99 17.56
C LEU A 166 -3.97 31.56 16.08
N HIS A 167 -4.21 32.49 15.14
CA HIS A 167 -4.09 32.20 13.72
C HIS A 167 -2.70 31.62 13.31
N PRO A 168 -1.56 32.12 13.84
CA PRO A 168 -0.23 31.59 13.53
C PRO A 168 -0.01 30.12 13.97
N LEU A 169 -0.86 29.59 14.86
CA LEU A 169 -0.73 28.21 15.36
C LEU A 169 -0.81 27.19 14.23
N TYR A 170 -1.73 27.36 13.29
CA TYR A 170 -1.86 26.45 12.14
C TYR A 170 -0.66 26.53 11.22
N LEU A 171 -0.14 27.72 10.98
CA LEU A 171 1.09 27.94 10.23
C LEU A 171 2.29 27.23 10.89
N PHE A 172 2.46 27.45 12.21
CA PHE A 172 3.51 26.79 12.96
C PHE A 172 3.40 25.26 12.93
N PHE A 173 2.18 24.73 13.06
CA PHE A 173 1.89 23.31 12.92
C PHE A 173 2.34 22.76 11.56
N LEU A 174 2.04 23.42 10.45
CA LEU A 174 2.49 23.01 9.11
C LEU A 174 4.01 23.05 8.99
N LEU A 175 4.67 24.13 9.46
CA LEU A 175 6.12 24.26 9.41
C LEU A 175 6.84 23.17 10.19
N VAL A 176 6.33 22.79 11.37
CA VAL A 176 6.87 21.69 12.16
C VAL A 176 6.76 20.36 11.38
N TYR A 177 5.58 20.06 10.83
CA TYR A 177 5.41 18.83 10.05
C TYR A 177 6.34 18.78 8.83
N PHE A 178 6.44 19.88 8.08
CA PHE A 178 7.33 19.95 6.93
C PHE A 178 8.79 19.76 7.32
N SER A 179 9.22 20.43 8.38
CA SER A 179 10.60 20.30 8.88
C SER A 179 10.94 18.87 9.29
N VAL A 180 10.03 18.20 10.00
CA VAL A 180 10.22 16.80 10.44
C VAL A 180 10.16 15.83 9.25
N MET A 181 9.29 16.07 8.27
CA MET A 181 9.24 15.25 7.03
C MET A 181 10.54 15.36 6.24
N VAL A 182 11.06 16.56 6.03
CA VAL A 182 12.32 16.78 5.33
C VAL A 182 13.48 16.13 6.10
N ALA A 183 13.54 16.32 7.42
CA ALA A 183 14.57 15.70 8.27
C ALA A 183 14.51 14.16 8.19
N ALA A 184 13.33 13.57 8.22
CA ALA A 184 13.15 12.12 8.08
C ALA A 184 13.63 11.59 6.71
N ILE A 185 13.35 12.31 5.62
CA ILE A 185 13.80 11.95 4.28
C ILE A 185 15.33 12.04 4.17
N ILE A 186 15.93 13.15 4.67
CA ILE A 186 17.40 13.35 4.65
C ILE A 186 18.07 12.26 5.48
N GLN A 187 17.63 12.04 6.72
CA GLN A 187 18.18 11.01 7.60
C GLN A 187 18.14 9.63 6.97
N SER A 188 17.02 9.29 6.32
CA SER A 188 16.86 7.99 5.64
C SER A 188 17.72 7.86 4.39
N ALA A 189 17.95 8.96 3.66
CA ALA A 189 18.85 9.00 2.53
C ALA A 189 20.32 8.79 2.98
N VAL A 190 20.74 9.47 4.05
CA VAL A 190 22.09 9.33 4.65
C VAL A 190 22.31 7.91 5.17
N ASN A 191 21.34 7.36 5.89
CA ASN A 191 21.40 6.00 6.47
C ASN A 191 21.19 4.88 5.45
N LYS A 192 20.94 5.20 4.17
CA LYS A 192 20.66 4.24 3.09
C LYS A 192 19.51 3.26 3.42
N THR A 193 18.55 3.71 4.22
CA THR A 193 17.38 2.91 4.61
C THR A 193 16.29 2.93 3.54
N ILE A 194 16.35 3.89 2.61
CA ILE A 194 15.46 3.94 1.44
C ILE A 194 16.02 3.01 0.38
N ASP A 195 15.20 2.06 -0.05
CA ASP A 195 15.56 1.03 -1.03
C ASP A 195 16.01 1.58 -2.40
N THR A 196 15.65 2.84 -2.73
CA THR A 196 15.98 3.45 -4.01
C THR A 196 16.04 4.98 -3.87
N THR A 197 17.08 5.61 -4.37
CA THR A 197 17.22 7.08 -4.46
C THR A 197 16.00 7.73 -5.12
N THR A 198 15.41 7.06 -6.10
CA THR A 198 14.19 7.50 -6.79
C THR A 198 13.02 7.71 -5.83
N HIS A 199 12.80 6.79 -4.86
CA HIS A 199 11.72 6.95 -3.88
C HIS A 199 11.95 8.14 -2.95
N ALA A 200 13.19 8.39 -2.53
CA ALA A 200 13.54 9.56 -1.73
C ALA A 200 13.26 10.86 -2.48
N ILE A 201 13.64 10.92 -3.76
CA ILE A 201 13.40 12.09 -4.62
C ILE A 201 11.90 12.33 -4.78
N ILE A 202 11.12 11.31 -5.09
CA ILE A 202 9.66 11.47 -5.27
C ILE A 202 8.98 11.95 -3.99
N LEU A 203 9.36 11.42 -2.83
CA LEU A 203 8.84 11.87 -1.54
C LEU A 203 9.22 13.33 -1.26
N ALA A 204 10.49 13.69 -1.51
CA ALA A 204 10.96 15.06 -1.37
C ALA A 204 10.18 16.02 -2.29
N VAL A 205 10.01 15.67 -3.56
CA VAL A 205 9.23 16.46 -4.52
C VAL A 205 7.80 16.66 -4.05
N ALA A 206 7.11 15.61 -3.56
CA ALA A 206 5.74 15.73 -3.05
C ALA A 206 5.65 16.72 -1.87
N VAL A 207 6.63 16.72 -0.96
CA VAL A 207 6.68 17.67 0.17
C VAL A 207 6.98 19.08 -0.32
N PHE A 208 8.01 19.25 -1.18
CA PHE A 208 8.44 20.57 -1.66
C PHE A 208 7.40 21.24 -2.58
N VAL A 209 6.65 20.48 -3.37
CA VAL A 209 5.56 21.03 -4.18
C VAL A 209 4.49 21.66 -3.29
N ASN A 210 4.07 20.98 -2.21
CA ASN A 210 3.07 21.56 -1.29
C ASN A 210 3.60 22.81 -0.58
N ILE A 211 4.86 22.80 -0.13
CA ILE A 211 5.50 23.96 0.48
C ILE A 211 5.58 25.12 -0.52
N GLY A 212 6.00 24.85 -1.75
CA GLY A 212 6.14 25.83 -2.81
C GLY A 212 4.81 26.49 -3.19
N VAL A 213 3.76 25.69 -3.37
CA VAL A 213 2.41 26.21 -3.68
C VAL A 213 1.91 27.06 -2.52
N TRP A 214 2.02 26.58 -1.28
CA TRP A 214 1.63 27.32 -0.11
C TRP A 214 2.38 28.66 0.02
N LEU A 215 3.72 28.68 -0.20
CA LEU A 215 4.49 29.92 -0.19
C LEU A 215 4.04 30.90 -1.27
N ILE A 216 3.75 30.39 -2.48
CA ILE A 216 3.24 31.23 -3.59
C ILE A 216 1.90 31.85 -3.19
N GLU A 217 0.98 31.09 -2.60
CA GLU A 217 -0.31 31.62 -2.11
C GLU A 217 -0.12 32.72 -1.08
N GLN A 218 0.80 32.53 -0.12
CA GLN A 218 1.09 33.54 0.91
C GLN A 218 1.74 34.81 0.37
N LEU A 219 2.62 34.70 -0.65
CA LEU A 219 3.37 35.84 -1.20
C LEU A 219 2.61 36.58 -2.30
N ALA A 220 1.83 35.88 -3.09
CA ALA A 220 1.18 36.44 -4.28
C ALA A 220 -0.23 36.97 -4.06
N ASN A 221 -0.76 36.88 -2.82
CA ASN A 221 -2.17 37.25 -2.50
C ASN A 221 -3.17 36.70 -3.52
N ILE A 222 -3.00 35.40 -3.88
CA ILE A 222 -3.86 34.75 -4.86
C ILE A 222 -5.22 34.51 -4.21
N GLU A 223 -6.27 35.02 -4.85
CA GLU A 223 -7.66 34.85 -4.40
C GLU A 223 -8.19 33.42 -4.53
N PHE A 224 -7.42 32.52 -5.16
CA PHE A 224 -7.76 31.12 -5.39
C PHE A 224 -6.92 30.19 -4.52
N GLU A 225 -7.57 29.27 -3.83
CA GLU A 225 -6.93 28.25 -2.99
C GLU A 225 -6.24 27.18 -3.87
N MET A 226 -5.03 27.49 -4.36
CA MET A 226 -4.24 26.56 -5.20
C MET A 226 -3.82 25.29 -4.46
N LEU A 227 -3.83 25.32 -3.12
CA LEU A 227 -3.53 24.16 -2.28
C LEU A 227 -4.41 22.94 -2.58
N SER A 228 -5.68 23.14 -2.95
CA SER A 228 -6.58 22.04 -3.31
C SER A 228 -6.08 21.24 -4.51
N VAL A 229 -5.51 21.90 -5.52
CA VAL A 229 -4.88 21.25 -6.69
C VAL A 229 -3.56 20.59 -6.30
N SER A 230 -2.74 21.28 -5.49
CA SER A 230 -1.46 20.76 -4.98
C SER A 230 -1.64 19.47 -4.17
N TYR A 231 -2.70 19.36 -3.38
CA TYR A 231 -3.01 18.16 -2.61
C TYR A 231 -3.28 16.96 -3.52
N ILE A 232 -4.00 17.12 -4.63
CA ILE A 232 -4.23 16.05 -5.60
C ILE A 232 -2.92 15.58 -6.25
N ILE A 233 -2.04 16.52 -6.60
CA ILE A 233 -0.73 16.18 -7.17
C ILE A 233 0.06 15.33 -6.18
N SER A 234 0.11 15.74 -4.91
CA SER A 234 0.80 15.01 -3.85
C SER A 234 0.17 13.65 -3.55
N GLU A 235 -1.15 13.57 -3.57
CA GLU A 235 -1.91 12.33 -3.44
C GLU A 235 -1.51 11.32 -4.52
N LEU A 236 -1.47 11.74 -5.78
CA LEU A 236 -1.06 10.89 -6.92
C LEU A 236 0.40 10.47 -6.82
N PHE A 237 1.31 11.38 -6.42
CA PHE A 237 2.71 11.05 -6.19
C PHE A 237 2.88 9.99 -5.07
N LEU A 238 2.24 10.18 -3.92
CA LEU A 238 2.34 9.25 -2.80
C LEU A 238 1.67 7.90 -3.09
N LEU A 239 0.56 7.92 -3.83
CA LEU A 239 -0.05 6.69 -4.34
C LEU A 239 0.91 5.95 -5.28
N GLY A 240 1.53 6.65 -6.22
CA GLY A 240 2.53 6.09 -7.14
C GLY A 240 3.71 5.47 -6.39
N VAL A 241 4.29 6.17 -5.42
CA VAL A 241 5.39 5.65 -4.57
C VAL A 241 4.97 4.39 -3.83
N ASN A 242 3.78 4.38 -3.24
CA ASN A 242 3.28 3.22 -2.48
C ASN A 242 3.08 1.99 -3.37
N LEU A 243 2.55 2.19 -4.58
CA LEU A 243 2.36 1.11 -5.56
C LEU A 243 3.71 0.56 -6.05
N VAL A 244 4.66 1.44 -6.40
CA VAL A 244 6.00 1.03 -6.86
C VAL A 244 6.79 0.35 -5.75
N ALA A 245 6.74 0.86 -4.51
CA ALA A 245 7.37 0.21 -3.36
C ALA A 245 6.79 -1.19 -3.09
N GLY A 246 5.48 -1.36 -3.27
CA GLY A 246 4.82 -2.66 -3.16
C GLY A 246 5.28 -3.66 -4.22
N GLU A 247 5.38 -3.24 -5.49
CA GLU A 247 5.87 -4.07 -6.60
C GLU A 247 7.36 -4.42 -6.42
N ASN A 248 8.21 -3.48 -6.01
CA ASN A 248 9.63 -3.73 -5.76
C ASN A 248 9.86 -4.75 -4.64
N LYS A 249 9.08 -4.69 -3.54
CA LYS A 249 9.14 -5.72 -2.48
C LYS A 249 8.76 -7.11 -3.03
N ARG A 250 7.75 -7.17 -3.87
CA ARG A 250 7.32 -8.42 -4.51
C ARG A 250 8.38 -8.97 -5.46
N LEU A 251 8.99 -8.11 -6.28
CA LEU A 251 10.07 -8.49 -7.19
C LEU A 251 11.29 -9.00 -6.42
N LYS A 252 11.72 -8.32 -5.35
CA LYS A 252 12.83 -8.77 -4.48
C LYS A 252 12.54 -10.15 -3.87
N GLN A 253 11.31 -10.42 -3.46
CA GLN A 253 10.92 -11.75 -2.96
C GLN A 253 11.02 -12.81 -4.05
N LEU A 254 10.52 -12.54 -5.25
CA LEU A 254 10.60 -13.48 -6.38
C LEU A 254 12.04 -13.75 -6.82
N VAL A 255 12.90 -12.73 -6.85
CA VAL A 255 14.33 -12.88 -7.15
C VAL A 255 14.99 -13.74 -6.07
N LYS A 256 14.75 -13.49 -4.81
CA LYS A 256 15.30 -14.31 -3.70
C LYS A 256 14.83 -15.76 -3.77
N GLU A 257 13.55 -15.99 -4.08
CA GLU A 257 13.01 -17.35 -4.28
C GLU A 257 13.69 -18.04 -5.50
N ALA A 258 13.92 -17.30 -6.59
CA ALA A 258 14.61 -17.80 -7.77
C ALA A 258 16.10 -18.10 -7.51
N GLU A 259 16.79 -17.27 -6.71
CA GLU A 259 18.18 -17.50 -6.29
C GLU A 259 18.32 -18.72 -5.38
N ILE A 260 17.39 -18.90 -4.45
CA ILE A 260 17.34 -20.09 -3.58
C ILE A 260 17.09 -21.33 -4.44
N SER A 261 16.16 -21.27 -5.38
CA SER A 261 15.89 -22.36 -6.32
C SER A 261 17.10 -22.69 -7.18
N LYS A 262 17.82 -21.68 -7.70
CA LYS A 262 19.08 -21.88 -8.44
C LYS A 262 20.18 -22.51 -7.59
N LYS A 263 20.34 -22.08 -6.34
CA LYS A 263 21.32 -22.67 -5.42
C LYS A 263 21.01 -24.14 -5.13
N ILE A 264 19.73 -24.48 -4.94
CA ILE A 264 19.32 -25.87 -4.74
C ILE A 264 19.62 -26.69 -5.99
N THR A 265 19.31 -26.19 -7.19
CA THR A 265 19.60 -26.87 -8.46
C THR A 265 21.12 -27.00 -8.72
N ALA A 266 21.91 -25.99 -8.35
CA ALA A 266 23.36 -26.02 -8.46
C ALA A 266 24.03 -27.00 -7.46
N LEU A 267 23.47 -27.13 -6.26
CA LEU A 267 23.89 -28.13 -5.27
C LEU A 267 23.56 -29.57 -5.76
N ASP A 268 22.38 -29.73 -6.39
CA ASP A 268 22.03 -31.02 -7.04
C ASP A 268 22.89 -31.32 -8.27
N ALA A 269 23.37 -30.30 -9.02
CA ALA A 269 24.24 -30.46 -10.18
C ALA A 269 25.72 -30.56 -9.82
N SER A 270 26.15 -30.09 -8.65
CA SER A 270 27.54 -30.18 -8.17
C SER A 270 27.82 -31.45 -7.33
N ALA A 271 26.84 -32.30 -7.16
CA ALA A 271 27.08 -33.66 -6.72
C ALA A 271 27.89 -34.33 -7.84
N PRO A 272 29.16 -34.77 -7.61
CA PRO A 272 29.98 -35.33 -8.65
C PRO A 272 29.24 -36.52 -9.26
N ASP A 273 29.18 -36.46 -10.60
CA ASP A 273 28.75 -37.57 -11.48
C ASP A 273 29.61 -38.79 -11.13
N ARG A 274 29.20 -39.54 -10.11
CA ARG A 274 29.75 -40.87 -9.89
C ARG A 274 29.17 -41.71 -11.00
N ALA A 275 30.00 -41.89 -12.01
CA ALA A 275 29.87 -42.93 -13.02
C ALA A 275 29.20 -44.14 -12.39
N ILE A 276 28.02 -44.46 -12.89
CA ILE A 276 27.30 -45.67 -12.55
C ILE A 276 28.10 -46.84 -13.12
N THR A 277 29.12 -47.30 -12.39
CA THR A 277 29.53 -48.68 -12.46
C THR A 277 28.44 -49.49 -11.74
N PRO A 278 27.92 -50.53 -12.31
CA PRO A 278 26.96 -51.39 -11.68
C PRO A 278 27.71 -52.22 -10.59
N THR A 279 27.86 -51.63 -9.41
CA THR A 279 28.27 -52.36 -8.24
C THR A 279 27.07 -52.33 -7.26
N GLU A 280 26.53 -53.51 -7.08
CA GLU A 280 25.60 -53.81 -5.98
C GLU A 280 26.07 -53.15 -4.69
N ASN A 281 25.43 -52.05 -4.31
CA ASN A 281 25.32 -51.56 -2.95
C ASN A 281 23.94 -51.04 -2.80
N THR A 282 23.00 -51.92 -2.51
CA THR A 282 21.77 -51.65 -1.78
C THR A 282 22.18 -50.92 -0.50
N VAL A 283 22.05 -49.56 -0.50
CA VAL A 283 22.01 -48.81 0.71
C VAL A 283 20.75 -49.33 1.44
N ALA A 284 20.94 -50.19 2.42
CA ALA A 284 19.90 -50.66 3.30
C ALA A 284 19.29 -49.43 3.94
N VAL A 285 18.09 -49.03 3.48
CA VAL A 285 17.28 -48.04 4.19
C VAL A 285 17.05 -48.65 5.57
N ASP A 286 17.42 -47.91 6.60
CA ASP A 286 17.28 -48.35 8.00
C ASP A 286 15.81 -48.77 8.20
N GLN A 287 15.57 -50.02 8.58
CA GLN A 287 14.22 -50.56 8.81
C GLN A 287 13.39 -49.60 9.68
N LYS A 288 14.05 -48.88 10.57
CA LYS A 288 13.47 -47.86 11.41
C LYS A 288 12.87 -46.67 10.63
N GLN A 289 13.45 -46.32 9.50
CA GLN A 289 12.94 -45.24 8.63
C GLN A 289 11.71 -45.70 7.86
N ILE A 290 11.64 -46.95 7.46
CA ILE A 290 10.46 -47.55 6.82
C ILE A 290 9.32 -47.64 7.83
N ASP A 291 9.59 -48.08 9.06
CA ASP A 291 8.57 -48.15 10.12
C ASP A 291 8.00 -46.76 10.47
N LEU A 292 8.86 -45.74 10.54
CA LEU A 292 8.44 -44.35 10.77
C LEU A 292 7.56 -43.87 9.62
N PHE A 293 7.94 -44.17 8.40
CA PHE A 293 7.18 -43.78 7.18
C PHE A 293 5.79 -44.46 7.16
N LEU A 294 5.71 -45.76 7.47
CA LEU A 294 4.46 -46.50 7.55
C LEU A 294 3.54 -45.96 8.63
N THR A 295 4.07 -45.72 9.84
CA THR A 295 3.31 -45.10 10.93
C THR A 295 2.81 -43.70 10.53
N GLY A 296 3.66 -42.92 9.85
CA GLY A 296 3.31 -41.59 9.35
C GLY A 296 2.17 -41.60 8.34
N LEU A 297 2.08 -42.62 7.46
CA LEU A 297 1.00 -42.78 6.48
C LEU A 297 -0.38 -42.92 7.12
N GLU A 298 -0.45 -43.64 8.26
CA GLU A 298 -1.72 -43.80 9.01
C GLU A 298 -2.19 -42.51 9.65
N HIS A 299 -1.26 -41.59 9.96
CA HIS A 299 -1.55 -40.31 10.59
C HIS A 299 -1.80 -39.17 9.61
N LEU A 300 -1.78 -39.40 8.29
CA LEU A 300 -2.14 -38.38 7.29
C LEU A 300 -3.63 -38.07 7.35
N THR A 301 -3.96 -36.76 7.37
CA THR A 301 -5.34 -36.33 7.18
C THR A 301 -5.84 -36.63 5.76
N GLN A 302 -7.15 -36.63 5.54
CA GLN A 302 -7.73 -36.93 4.24
C GLN A 302 -7.17 -36.04 3.11
N THR A 303 -6.94 -34.75 3.36
CA THR A 303 -6.35 -33.82 2.38
C THR A 303 -4.88 -34.13 2.14
N GLU A 304 -4.11 -34.42 3.19
CA GLU A 304 -2.69 -34.80 3.09
C GLU A 304 -2.52 -36.13 2.33
N LYS A 305 -3.41 -37.09 2.55
CA LYS A 305 -3.44 -38.36 1.82
C LYS A 305 -3.71 -38.14 0.34
N ARG A 306 -4.68 -37.30 -0.04
CA ARG A 306 -4.94 -36.95 -1.45
C ARG A 306 -3.75 -36.26 -2.12
N ILE A 307 -2.99 -35.41 -1.39
CA ILE A 307 -1.77 -34.79 -1.92
C ILE A 307 -0.67 -35.84 -2.07
N PHE A 308 -0.51 -36.73 -1.09
CA PHE A 308 0.43 -37.86 -1.14
C PHE A 308 0.14 -38.77 -2.35
N ASP A 309 -1.11 -39.18 -2.54
CA ASP A 309 -1.55 -40.01 -3.68
C ASP A 309 -1.25 -39.35 -5.03
N ALA A 310 -1.49 -38.04 -5.13
CA ALA A 310 -1.13 -37.27 -6.33
C ALA A 310 0.40 -37.25 -6.58
N TYR A 311 1.22 -37.24 -5.53
CA TYR A 311 2.68 -37.35 -5.69
C TYR A 311 3.10 -38.72 -6.14
N ILE A 312 2.50 -39.80 -5.63
CA ILE A 312 2.75 -41.17 -6.07
C ILE A 312 2.33 -41.34 -7.53
N ALA A 313 1.21 -40.72 -7.96
CA ALA A 313 0.76 -40.67 -9.33
C ALA A 313 1.62 -39.76 -10.24
N ARG A 314 2.73 -39.22 -9.74
CA ARG A 314 3.68 -38.36 -10.49
C ARG A 314 3.10 -37.03 -10.98
N PHE A 315 2.03 -36.53 -10.41
CA PHE A 315 1.44 -35.23 -10.75
C PHE A 315 2.46 -34.10 -10.47
N THR A 316 2.56 -33.15 -11.40
CA THR A 316 3.34 -31.92 -11.17
C THR A 316 2.68 -31.04 -10.11
N THR A 317 3.41 -30.10 -9.53
CA THR A 317 2.84 -29.14 -8.56
C THR A 317 1.62 -28.41 -9.11
N LYS A 318 1.64 -28.04 -10.42
CA LYS A 318 0.50 -27.36 -11.06
C LYS A 318 -0.73 -28.25 -11.15
N GLU A 319 -0.54 -29.53 -11.49
CA GLU A 319 -1.63 -30.51 -11.56
C GLU A 319 -2.22 -30.80 -10.18
N VAL A 320 -1.40 -30.91 -9.14
CA VAL A 320 -1.88 -31.06 -7.76
C VAL A 320 -2.72 -29.85 -7.33
N LEU A 321 -2.27 -28.62 -7.61
CA LEU A 321 -3.02 -27.41 -7.32
C LEU A 321 -4.37 -27.39 -8.06
N ALA A 322 -4.38 -27.79 -9.33
CA ALA A 322 -5.59 -27.83 -10.15
C ALA A 322 -6.58 -28.93 -9.68
N SER A 323 -6.07 -30.16 -9.45
CA SER A 323 -6.88 -31.32 -9.09
C SER A 323 -7.55 -31.18 -7.71
N LEU A 324 -6.87 -30.53 -6.75
CA LEU A 324 -7.37 -30.34 -5.39
C LEU A 324 -8.00 -28.95 -5.17
N ASN A 325 -8.00 -28.09 -6.17
CA ASN A 325 -8.49 -26.71 -6.10
C ASN A 325 -7.92 -25.92 -4.90
N ILE A 326 -6.63 -26.07 -4.64
CA ILE A 326 -5.94 -25.40 -3.55
C ILE A 326 -4.91 -24.39 -4.06
N LYS A 327 -4.58 -23.39 -3.22
CA LYS A 327 -3.55 -22.39 -3.52
C LYS A 327 -2.17 -22.92 -3.17
N GLU A 328 -1.14 -22.38 -3.82
CA GLU A 328 0.25 -22.78 -3.60
C GLU A 328 0.69 -22.69 -2.13
N ASN A 329 0.30 -21.64 -1.42
CA ASN A 329 0.60 -21.50 0.01
C ASN A 329 -0.06 -22.59 0.87
N THR A 330 -1.27 -23.03 0.48
CA THR A 330 -1.98 -24.13 1.14
C THR A 330 -1.27 -25.45 0.88
N LEU A 331 -0.79 -25.68 -0.33
CA LEU A 331 0.00 -26.86 -0.65
C LEU A 331 1.34 -26.87 0.11
N LYS A 332 2.03 -25.72 0.21
CA LYS A 332 3.26 -25.60 1.02
C LYS A 332 3.03 -25.96 2.49
N PHE A 333 1.90 -25.53 3.05
CA PHE A 333 1.52 -25.88 4.43
C PHE A 333 1.29 -27.38 4.59
N HIS A 334 0.53 -28.00 3.69
CA HIS A 334 0.30 -29.44 3.72
C HIS A 334 1.58 -30.24 3.50
N ASN A 335 2.45 -29.82 2.59
CA ASN A 335 3.75 -30.47 2.35
C ASN A 335 4.62 -30.49 3.61
N LYS A 336 4.68 -29.38 4.36
CA LYS A 336 5.40 -29.32 5.62
C LYS A 336 4.88 -30.38 6.61
N ASN A 337 3.57 -30.52 6.70
CA ASN A 337 2.94 -31.48 7.61
C ASN A 337 3.15 -32.93 7.14
N ILE A 338 3.00 -33.20 5.84
CA ILE A 338 3.25 -34.52 5.24
C ILE A 338 4.69 -34.95 5.51
N TYR A 339 5.67 -34.09 5.18
CA TYR A 339 7.09 -34.41 5.36
C TYR A 339 7.44 -34.64 6.84
N SER A 340 6.91 -33.82 7.73
CA SER A 340 7.10 -34.01 9.17
C SER A 340 6.52 -35.34 9.68
N LYS A 341 5.34 -35.73 9.19
CA LYS A 341 4.69 -36.99 9.62
C LYS A 341 5.37 -38.24 9.06
N LEU A 342 5.84 -38.15 7.82
CA LEU A 342 6.53 -39.25 7.14
C LEU A 342 8.02 -39.34 7.46
N GLY A 343 8.57 -38.41 8.25
CA GLY A 343 10.01 -38.38 8.57
C GLY A 343 10.90 -38.11 7.37
N VAL A 344 10.42 -37.38 6.37
CA VAL A 344 11.16 -37.05 5.13
C VAL A 344 11.39 -35.54 5.00
N SER A 345 12.41 -35.16 4.23
CA SER A 345 12.77 -33.75 4.02
C SER A 345 12.28 -33.19 2.68
N SER A 346 11.94 -34.04 1.73
CA SER A 346 11.59 -33.64 0.37
C SER A 346 10.63 -34.62 -0.30
N ARG A 347 9.98 -34.14 -1.39
CA ARG A 347 9.15 -34.98 -2.24
C ARG A 347 9.95 -36.09 -2.92
N LYS A 348 11.23 -35.85 -3.24
CA LYS A 348 12.12 -36.84 -3.87
C LYS A 348 12.35 -38.01 -2.90
N GLU A 349 12.71 -37.70 -1.66
CA GLU A 349 12.92 -38.66 -0.59
C GLU A 349 11.66 -39.49 -0.27
N LEU A 350 10.49 -38.80 -0.22
CA LEU A 350 9.19 -39.46 -0.07
C LEU A 350 8.96 -40.53 -1.15
N LEU A 351 9.21 -40.18 -2.41
CA LEU A 351 9.01 -41.09 -3.54
C LEU A 351 10.02 -42.24 -3.52
N GLU A 352 11.25 -41.99 -3.08
CA GLU A 352 12.32 -43.00 -2.98
C GLU A 352 11.97 -44.05 -1.90
N ILE A 353 11.61 -43.62 -0.68
CA ILE A 353 11.21 -44.51 0.40
C ILE A 353 9.96 -45.32 0.03
N TYR A 354 8.97 -44.67 -0.59
CA TYR A 354 7.77 -45.36 -1.07
C TYR A 354 8.08 -46.43 -2.12
N LYS A 355 9.00 -46.17 -3.05
CA LYS A 355 9.44 -47.13 -4.08
C LYS A 355 10.13 -48.34 -3.43
N GLN A 356 11.00 -48.11 -2.46
CA GLN A 356 11.72 -49.19 -1.72
C GLN A 356 10.77 -50.03 -0.90
N MET A 357 9.82 -49.37 -0.17
CA MET A 357 8.77 -50.05 0.57
C MET A 357 7.94 -50.97 -0.32
N LYS A 358 7.55 -50.52 -1.51
CA LYS A 358 6.80 -51.33 -2.49
C LYS A 358 7.62 -52.51 -3.03
N ALA A 359 8.93 -52.36 -3.15
CA ALA A 359 9.83 -53.42 -3.60
C ALA A 359 10.08 -54.50 -2.50
N LEU A 360 9.90 -54.12 -1.22
CA LEU A 360 10.05 -55.05 -0.09
C LEU A 360 8.72 -55.77 0.26
N SER A 361 7.58 -55.39 -0.32
CA SER A 361 6.27 -56.05 -0.15
C SER A 361 5.96 -56.91 -1.40
N PRO A 362 6.36 -58.16 -1.49
CA PRO A 362 6.05 -59.04 -2.63
C PRO A 362 4.67 -59.69 -2.38
N THR A 363 3.60 -59.00 -2.75
CA THR A 363 2.27 -59.63 -2.95
C THR A 363 1.47 -58.74 -3.90
N ASP A 364 1.47 -59.15 -5.17
CA ASP A 364 0.38 -59.08 -6.14
C ASP A 364 0.85 -59.28 -7.60
N SER A 365 1.73 -60.29 -7.87
CA SER A 365 2.07 -60.72 -9.21
C SER A 365 1.67 -62.17 -9.56
N GLU A 366 0.84 -62.85 -8.72
CA GLU A 366 0.41 -64.21 -9.01
C GLU A 366 -1.12 -64.39 -9.16
N ALA A 367 -1.90 -63.32 -9.37
CA ALA A 367 -3.33 -63.45 -9.57
C ALA A 367 -3.81 -63.07 -11.00
N ALA A 368 -2.92 -63.12 -12.02
CA ALA A 368 -3.28 -62.84 -13.40
C ALA A 368 -2.77 -63.93 -14.38
N GLN A 369 -2.63 -65.17 -13.94
CA GLN A 369 -2.49 -66.35 -14.79
C GLN A 369 -3.20 -67.53 -14.11
N ASN A 370 -4.49 -67.61 -14.23
CA ASN A 370 -5.29 -68.82 -14.39
C ASN A 370 -6.67 -68.45 -14.94
#